data_755bacb619148e1cc3cd32c4ef430af5
#
_entry.id   755bacb619148e1cc3cd32c4ef430af5
#
_cell.length_a   1.000
_cell.length_b   1.000
_cell.length_c   1.000
_cell.angle_alpha   90.00
_cell.angle_beta   90.00
_cell.angle_gamma   90.00
#
_symmetry.space_group_name_H-M   'P 1'
#
loop_
_entity.id
_entity.type
_entity.pdbx_description
1 polymer ?
#
loop_
_entity_poly.entity_id
_entity_poly.type
_entity_poly.pdbx_seq_one_letter_code
_entity_poly.pdbx_strand_id
1 'polypeptide(L)'
;MPKHVLVALPLSDAQRSALQASVPEYEFIFAQTETVTLAQVLEADIIMGNVPVELICQNHHLEWFQSNFAGPDTYLVPGVLPEQCLVTNATGAYGLAISEWMLGLWLGLQKDLFLYRDRQTQHKWDAITRQVRPVAGSRVLCVGMGDIGSNFAMRAHAPWGRGCRRAAQRVPWCPLPRLLPAGGTPKRTGRRAAAGRPGCLEPARHAGNAAHV
;
A
#
# COMPACT_ATOMS: atom_id res chain seq x y z
N MET A 1 -2.23 33.10 6.06
CA MET A 1 -1.32 32.87 4.92
C MET A 1 -1.84 31.63 4.17
N PRO A 2 -1.69 31.55 2.85
CA PRO A 2 -2.04 30.32 2.13
C PRO A 2 -1.20 29.16 2.65
N LYS A 3 -1.75 27.93 2.56
CA LYS A 3 -1.02 26.71 2.89
C LYS A 3 -0.17 26.27 1.70
N HIS A 4 1.06 25.87 1.96
CA HIS A 4 1.97 25.38 0.94
C HIS A 4 1.87 23.86 0.82
N VAL A 5 1.57 23.37 -0.38
CA VAL A 5 1.38 21.94 -0.66
C VAL A 5 2.47 21.46 -1.60
N LEU A 6 3.39 20.65 -1.10
CA LEU A 6 4.37 19.96 -1.93
C LEU A 6 3.76 18.66 -2.47
N VAL A 7 3.69 18.55 -3.80
CA VAL A 7 3.17 17.38 -4.50
C VAL A 7 4.32 16.65 -5.20
N ALA A 8 4.80 15.57 -4.59
CA ALA A 8 5.83 14.69 -5.12
C ALA A 8 5.22 13.43 -5.76
N LEU A 9 4.32 13.65 -6.74
CA LEU A 9 3.60 12.62 -7.47
C LEU A 9 3.76 12.83 -8.98
N PRO A 10 3.80 11.76 -9.78
CA PRO A 10 3.86 11.83 -11.24
C PRO A 10 2.47 12.21 -11.82
N LEU A 11 2.07 13.45 -11.68
CA LEU A 11 0.80 13.96 -12.18
C LEU A 11 0.94 14.53 -13.60
N SER A 12 -0.06 14.26 -14.45
CA SER A 12 -0.22 14.96 -15.73
C SER A 12 -0.62 16.43 -15.52
N ASP A 13 -0.43 17.27 -16.53
CA ASP A 13 -0.80 18.69 -16.44
C ASP A 13 -2.30 18.89 -16.18
N ALA A 14 -3.15 18.04 -16.74
CA ALA A 14 -4.58 18.05 -16.47
C ALA A 14 -4.91 17.75 -15.00
N GLN A 15 -4.19 16.78 -14.39
CA GLN A 15 -4.36 16.44 -12.97
C GLN A 15 -3.84 17.55 -12.06
N ARG A 16 -2.71 18.18 -12.40
CA ARG A 16 -2.18 19.35 -11.67
C ARG A 16 -3.18 20.51 -11.69
N SER A 17 -3.68 20.84 -12.88
CA SER A 17 -4.66 21.89 -13.04
C SER A 17 -5.96 21.61 -12.27
N ALA A 18 -6.45 20.37 -12.32
CA ALA A 18 -7.64 19.98 -11.56
C ALA A 18 -7.41 20.05 -10.04
N LEU A 19 -6.22 19.66 -9.56
CA LEU A 19 -5.87 19.76 -8.14
C LEU A 19 -5.83 21.23 -7.69
N GLN A 20 -5.15 22.11 -8.44
CA GLN A 20 -5.09 23.55 -8.14
C GLN A 20 -6.48 24.20 -8.17
N ALA A 21 -7.33 23.83 -9.12
CA ALA A 21 -8.68 24.36 -9.22
C ALA A 21 -9.59 23.91 -8.08
N SER A 22 -9.33 22.76 -7.46
CA SER A 22 -10.15 22.20 -6.37
C SER A 22 -9.96 22.93 -5.04
N VAL A 23 -8.79 23.53 -4.81
CA VAL A 23 -8.44 24.27 -3.58
C VAL A 23 -7.57 25.48 -3.93
N PRO A 24 -8.16 26.50 -4.56
CA PRO A 24 -7.44 27.66 -5.10
C PRO A 24 -6.77 28.53 -4.04
N GLU A 25 -7.15 28.37 -2.78
CA GLU A 25 -6.54 29.07 -1.63
C GLU A 25 -5.19 28.49 -1.20
N TYR A 26 -4.75 27.35 -1.78
CA TYR A 26 -3.48 26.71 -1.46
C TYR A 26 -2.43 26.98 -2.55
N GLU A 27 -1.19 27.09 -2.14
CA GLU A 27 -0.05 27.24 -3.04
C GLU A 27 0.59 25.88 -3.28
N PHE A 28 0.67 25.46 -4.57
CA PHE A 28 1.17 24.15 -4.96
C PHE A 28 2.58 24.20 -5.53
N ILE A 29 3.47 23.39 -4.98
CA ILE A 29 4.82 23.12 -5.49
C ILE A 29 4.80 21.68 -6.03
N PHE A 30 5.03 21.51 -7.35
CA PHE A 30 5.12 20.19 -7.97
C PHE A 30 6.57 19.79 -8.16
N ALA A 31 6.94 18.62 -7.66
CA ALA A 31 8.27 18.04 -7.78
C ALA A 31 8.18 16.55 -8.14
N GLN A 32 9.29 15.97 -8.53
CA GLN A 32 9.44 14.51 -8.59
C GLN A 32 10.15 14.05 -7.31
N THR A 33 9.86 12.82 -6.87
CA THR A 33 10.48 12.27 -5.65
C THR A 33 12.00 12.35 -5.66
N GLU A 34 12.61 12.15 -6.85
CA GLU A 34 14.06 12.12 -7.04
C GLU A 34 14.70 13.51 -7.06
N THR A 35 13.93 14.56 -7.31
CA THR A 35 14.42 15.94 -7.48
C THR A 35 13.93 16.90 -6.41
N VAL A 36 13.14 16.42 -5.44
CA VAL A 36 12.67 17.24 -4.35
C VAL A 36 13.84 17.78 -3.52
N THR A 37 13.78 19.05 -3.18
CA THR A 37 14.82 19.74 -2.41
C THR A 37 14.42 19.94 -0.96
N LEU A 38 15.40 20.09 -0.07
CA LEU A 38 15.16 20.40 1.33
C LEU A 38 14.37 21.71 1.48
N ALA A 39 14.65 22.72 0.68
CA ALA A 39 13.95 24.00 0.73
C ALA A 39 12.43 23.81 0.48
N GLN A 40 12.05 23.04 -0.54
CA GLN A 40 10.65 22.72 -0.83
C GLN A 40 9.97 21.95 0.29
N VAL A 41 10.69 21.01 0.92
CA VAL A 41 10.17 20.25 2.05
C VAL A 41 9.96 21.14 3.28
N LEU A 42 10.92 22.03 3.57
CA LEU A 42 10.83 22.94 4.71
C LEU A 42 9.77 24.05 4.54
N GLU A 43 9.39 24.38 3.32
CA GLU A 43 8.33 25.35 3.04
C GLU A 43 6.93 24.74 3.15
N ALA A 44 6.81 23.40 3.04
CA ALA A 44 5.51 22.73 2.94
C ALA A 44 4.81 22.57 4.28
N ASP A 45 3.54 22.96 4.35
CA ASP A 45 2.59 22.60 5.42
C ASP A 45 1.98 21.21 5.17
N ILE A 46 1.85 20.83 3.89
CA ILE A 46 1.26 19.56 3.44
C ILE A 46 2.20 18.93 2.41
N ILE A 47 2.45 17.63 2.54
CA ILE A 47 3.22 16.86 1.56
C ILE A 47 2.36 15.71 1.04
N MET A 48 2.21 15.64 -0.29
CA MET A 48 1.55 14.55 -1.00
C MET A 48 2.57 13.78 -1.85
N GLY A 49 2.71 12.50 -1.59
CA GLY A 49 3.72 11.64 -2.22
C GLY A 49 4.90 11.34 -1.32
N ASN A 50 5.71 10.38 -1.73
CA ASN A 50 6.81 9.89 -0.90
C ASN A 50 8.07 10.72 -1.18
N VAL A 51 8.51 11.46 -0.20
CA VAL A 51 9.78 12.21 -0.23
C VAL A 51 10.83 11.47 0.63
N PRO A 52 12.14 11.67 0.40
CA PRO A 52 13.17 11.04 1.22
C PRO A 52 13.01 11.34 2.71
N VAL A 53 13.17 10.30 3.55
CA VAL A 53 13.03 10.42 5.01
C VAL A 53 14.00 11.44 5.58
N GLU A 54 15.21 11.50 5.02
CA GLU A 54 16.27 12.42 5.43
C GLU A 54 15.91 13.90 5.20
N LEU A 55 14.95 14.16 4.32
CA LEU A 55 14.46 15.52 4.07
C LEU A 55 13.24 15.83 4.93
N ILE A 56 12.24 14.91 4.95
CA ILE A 56 10.97 15.17 5.64
C ILE A 56 11.15 15.27 7.16
N CYS A 57 12.11 14.54 7.75
CA CYS A 57 12.37 14.59 9.19
C CYS A 57 12.89 15.95 9.68
N GLN A 58 13.29 16.82 8.76
CA GLN A 58 13.72 18.19 9.09
C GLN A 58 12.57 19.20 9.09
N ASN A 59 11.38 18.82 8.59
CA ASN A 59 10.20 19.67 8.65
C ASN A 59 9.43 19.46 9.97
N HIS A 60 9.60 20.36 10.93
CA HIS A 60 8.99 20.26 12.26
C HIS A 60 7.60 20.89 12.37
N HIS A 61 7.09 21.52 11.29
CA HIS A 61 5.78 22.17 11.26
C HIS A 61 4.79 21.49 10.29
N LEU A 62 5.19 20.40 9.64
CA LEU A 62 4.34 19.65 8.73
C LEU A 62 3.03 19.24 9.41
N GLU A 63 1.90 19.62 8.82
CA GLU A 63 0.58 19.37 9.36
C GLU A 63 -0.05 18.10 8.81
N TRP A 64 0.20 17.79 7.52
CA TRP A 64 -0.36 16.61 6.88
C TRP A 64 0.62 15.98 5.89
N PHE A 65 0.79 14.66 6.04
CA PHE A 65 1.53 13.83 5.12
C PHE A 65 0.62 12.77 4.49
N GLN A 66 0.44 12.81 3.19
CA GLN A 66 -0.24 11.79 2.40
C GLN A 66 0.78 10.89 1.72
N SER A 67 0.98 9.68 2.23
CA SER A 67 1.84 8.68 1.59
C SER A 67 1.23 8.14 0.31
N ASN A 68 2.05 7.97 -0.72
CA ASN A 68 1.69 7.28 -1.97
C ASN A 68 1.69 5.75 -1.83
N PHE A 69 2.21 5.20 -0.74
CA PHE A 69 2.21 3.77 -0.45
C PHE A 69 1.08 3.39 0.51
N ALA A 70 0.65 2.13 0.45
CA ALA A 70 -0.29 1.58 1.41
C ALA A 70 0.35 1.32 2.78
N GLY A 71 1.68 1.07 2.83
CA GLY A 71 2.46 0.89 4.05
C GLY A 71 3.40 2.08 4.28
N PRO A 72 3.06 3.05 5.15
CA PRO A 72 3.89 4.20 5.44
C PRO A 72 4.92 3.96 6.56
N ASP A 73 5.31 2.70 6.82
CA ASP A 73 6.07 2.28 8.00
C ASP A 73 7.35 3.09 8.24
N THR A 74 8.08 3.44 7.16
CA THR A 74 9.31 4.25 7.25
C THR A 74 9.07 5.66 7.77
N TYR A 75 7.88 6.21 7.54
CA TYR A 75 7.51 7.55 8.00
C TYR A 75 6.92 7.56 9.41
N LEU A 76 6.48 6.39 9.91
CA LEU A 76 5.89 6.24 11.25
C LEU A 76 6.94 5.97 12.34
N VAL A 77 8.22 5.95 11.97
CA VAL A 77 9.33 5.85 12.94
C VAL A 77 9.35 7.13 13.78
N PRO A 78 9.47 7.03 15.11
CA PRO A 78 9.54 8.21 15.99
C PRO A 78 10.64 9.20 15.55
N GLY A 79 10.29 10.46 15.45
CA GLY A 79 11.21 11.54 15.05
C GLY A 79 11.28 11.79 13.54
N VAL A 80 10.57 11.00 12.70
CA VAL A 80 10.51 11.25 11.24
C VAL A 80 9.47 12.31 10.92
N LEU A 81 8.29 12.22 11.50
CA LEU A 81 7.23 13.21 11.34
C LEU A 81 6.93 13.89 12.67
N PRO A 82 6.46 15.15 12.68
CA PRO A 82 5.97 15.80 13.88
C PRO A 82 4.84 14.99 14.53
N GLU A 83 4.78 14.95 15.87
CA GLU A 83 3.75 14.18 16.60
C GLU A 83 2.31 14.62 16.27
N GLN A 84 2.12 15.89 15.92
CA GLN A 84 0.82 16.44 15.53
C GLN A 84 0.49 16.24 14.05
N CYS A 85 1.43 15.74 13.22
CA CYS A 85 1.23 15.56 11.80
C CYS A 85 0.14 14.51 11.53
N LEU A 86 -0.85 14.89 10.73
CA LEU A 86 -1.83 13.93 10.22
C LEU A 86 -1.18 13.04 9.15
N VAL A 87 -1.24 11.74 9.33
CA VAL A 87 -0.72 10.79 8.34
C VAL A 87 -1.86 10.04 7.68
N THR A 88 -1.86 10.06 6.36
CA THR A 88 -2.78 9.26 5.53
C THR A 88 -1.98 8.47 4.49
N ASN A 89 -2.57 7.40 3.97
CA ASN A 89 -1.90 6.50 3.03
C ASN A 89 -2.81 6.08 1.87
N ALA A 90 -2.25 5.34 0.91
CA ALA A 90 -2.97 4.88 -0.28
C ALA A 90 -3.64 3.50 -0.09
N THR A 91 -4.03 3.12 1.14
CA THR A 91 -4.79 1.90 1.39
C THR A 91 -6.11 1.92 0.61
N GLY A 92 -6.41 0.84 -0.12
CA GLY A 92 -7.58 0.72 -1.00
C GLY A 92 -7.31 1.03 -2.47
N ALA A 93 -6.18 1.66 -2.80
CA ALA A 93 -5.84 1.99 -4.19
C ALA A 93 -5.30 0.80 -4.99
N TYR A 94 -4.75 -0.21 -4.32
CA TYR A 94 -3.98 -1.28 -4.97
C TYR A 94 -4.73 -2.60 -5.11
N GLY A 95 -5.81 -2.80 -4.35
CA GLY A 95 -6.50 -4.09 -4.23
C GLY A 95 -6.98 -4.65 -5.56
N LEU A 96 -7.53 -3.82 -6.44
CA LEU A 96 -8.00 -4.22 -7.76
C LEU A 96 -6.85 -4.72 -8.64
N ALA A 97 -5.88 -3.86 -8.94
CA ALA A 97 -4.81 -4.16 -9.90
C ALA A 97 -3.95 -5.34 -9.45
N ILE A 98 -3.54 -5.38 -8.17
CA ILE A 98 -2.71 -6.45 -7.63
C ILE A 98 -3.47 -7.77 -7.61
N SER A 99 -4.74 -7.79 -7.24
CA SER A 99 -5.53 -9.02 -7.22
C SER A 99 -5.75 -9.62 -8.60
N GLU A 100 -5.89 -8.81 -9.64
CA GLU A 100 -5.98 -9.25 -11.03
C GLU A 100 -4.64 -9.83 -11.51
N TRP A 101 -3.53 -9.17 -11.18
CA TRP A 101 -2.19 -9.69 -11.45
C TRP A 101 -1.95 -11.03 -10.76
N MET A 102 -2.34 -11.18 -9.48
CA MET A 102 -2.26 -12.43 -8.74
C MET A 102 -3.07 -13.55 -9.41
N LEU A 103 -4.26 -13.26 -9.94
CA LEU A 103 -5.05 -14.22 -10.72
C LEU A 103 -4.32 -14.66 -12.00
N GLY A 104 -3.73 -13.73 -12.71
CA GLY A 104 -2.92 -14.02 -13.90
C GLY A 104 -1.77 -14.96 -13.58
N LEU A 105 -1.02 -14.71 -12.52
CA LEU A 105 0.05 -15.58 -12.05
C LEU A 105 -0.46 -16.95 -11.62
N TRP A 106 -1.56 -17.00 -10.87
CA TRP A 106 -2.15 -18.27 -10.43
C TRP A 106 -2.57 -19.14 -11.62
N LEU A 107 -3.24 -18.57 -12.60
CA LEU A 107 -3.58 -19.25 -13.87
C LEU A 107 -2.31 -19.69 -14.62
N GLY A 108 -1.33 -18.81 -14.73
CA GLY A 108 -0.06 -19.12 -15.37
C GLY A 108 0.66 -20.32 -14.77
N LEU A 109 0.69 -20.40 -13.43
CA LEU A 109 1.29 -21.51 -12.69
C LEU A 109 0.48 -22.81 -12.83
N GLN A 110 -0.85 -22.74 -12.72
CA GLN A 110 -1.71 -23.93 -12.82
C GLN A 110 -1.76 -24.53 -14.22
N LYS A 111 -1.55 -23.70 -15.25
CA LYS A 111 -1.58 -24.08 -16.65
C LYS A 111 -0.19 -24.26 -17.28
N ASP A 112 0.88 -24.17 -16.48
CA ASP A 112 2.26 -24.25 -16.94
C ASP A 112 2.59 -23.26 -18.09
N LEU A 113 1.93 -22.09 -18.13
CA LEU A 113 2.10 -21.13 -19.24
C LEU A 113 3.54 -20.63 -19.36
N PHE A 114 4.26 -20.48 -18.25
CA PHE A 114 5.66 -20.07 -18.25
C PHE A 114 6.56 -21.14 -18.90
N LEU A 115 6.31 -22.41 -18.60
CA LEU A 115 7.04 -23.53 -19.21
C LEU A 115 6.75 -23.63 -20.73
N TYR A 116 5.50 -23.44 -21.15
CA TYR A 116 5.15 -23.38 -22.57
C TYR A 116 5.83 -22.20 -23.27
N ARG A 117 5.90 -21.06 -22.63
CA ARG A 117 6.61 -19.88 -23.16
C ARG A 117 8.10 -20.16 -23.38
N ASP A 118 8.77 -20.80 -22.40
CA ASP A 118 10.19 -21.12 -22.48
C ASP A 118 10.46 -22.13 -23.60
N ARG A 119 9.58 -23.13 -23.79
CA ARG A 119 9.68 -24.10 -24.88
C ARG A 119 9.41 -23.43 -26.25
N GLN A 120 8.47 -22.52 -26.33
CA GLN A 120 8.20 -21.75 -27.55
C GLN A 120 9.44 -21.00 -28.01
N THR A 121 10.19 -20.36 -27.10
CA THR A 121 11.44 -19.65 -27.46
C THR A 121 12.53 -20.59 -27.96
N GLN A 122 12.46 -21.87 -27.60
CA GLN A 122 13.38 -22.91 -28.03
C GLN A 122 12.88 -23.67 -29.28
N HIS A 123 11.76 -23.24 -29.89
CA HIS A 123 11.08 -23.93 -30.98
C HIS A 123 10.77 -25.41 -30.70
N LYS A 124 10.50 -25.75 -29.42
CA LYS A 124 10.20 -27.12 -28.98
C LYS A 124 8.70 -27.31 -28.84
N TRP A 125 8.17 -28.31 -29.57
CA TRP A 125 6.78 -28.74 -29.44
C TRP A 125 6.75 -30.13 -28.80
N ASP A 126 6.99 -30.19 -27.50
CA ASP A 126 6.96 -31.44 -26.73
C ASP A 126 5.69 -31.50 -25.89
N ALA A 127 5.09 -32.68 -25.79
CA ALA A 127 4.03 -32.89 -24.82
C ALA A 127 4.57 -32.69 -23.40
N ILE A 128 3.91 -31.86 -22.62
CA ILE A 128 4.21 -31.75 -21.20
C ILE A 128 3.58 -32.96 -20.51
N THR A 129 4.41 -33.85 -19.98
CA THR A 129 3.96 -35.09 -19.33
C THR A 129 3.29 -34.86 -17.99
N ARG A 130 3.50 -33.68 -17.41
CA ARG A 130 2.91 -33.26 -16.15
C ARG A 130 1.44 -32.85 -16.33
N GLN A 131 0.57 -33.32 -15.44
CA GLN A 131 -0.85 -32.98 -15.51
C GLN A 131 -1.07 -31.49 -15.23
N VAL A 132 -1.64 -30.79 -16.19
CA VAL A 132 -2.17 -29.43 -16.01
C VAL A 132 -3.39 -29.50 -15.10
N ARG A 133 -3.34 -28.81 -13.98
CA ARG A 133 -4.42 -28.86 -12.99
C ARG A 133 -5.53 -27.88 -13.34
N PRO A 134 -6.81 -28.28 -13.20
CA PRO A 134 -7.92 -27.35 -13.31
C PRO A 134 -7.90 -26.38 -12.11
N VAL A 135 -8.25 -25.12 -12.36
CA VAL A 135 -8.43 -24.12 -11.31
C VAL A 135 -9.76 -24.34 -10.59
N ALA A 136 -10.78 -24.81 -11.35
CA ALA A 136 -12.08 -25.15 -10.78
C ALA A 136 -11.94 -26.25 -9.70
N GLY A 137 -12.50 -26.00 -8.53
CA GLY A 137 -12.40 -26.90 -7.37
C GLY A 137 -11.07 -26.81 -6.60
N SER A 138 -10.12 -25.97 -7.00
CA SER A 138 -8.91 -25.73 -6.24
C SER A 138 -9.20 -25.10 -4.89
N ARG A 139 -8.40 -25.48 -3.88
CA ARG A 139 -8.42 -24.85 -2.55
C ARG A 139 -7.33 -23.82 -2.45
N VAL A 140 -7.71 -22.59 -2.15
CA VAL A 140 -6.80 -21.44 -2.01
C VAL A 140 -6.80 -21.00 -0.55
N LEU A 141 -5.61 -20.84 0.01
CA LEU A 141 -5.40 -20.27 1.34
C LEU A 141 -4.93 -18.81 1.17
N CYS A 142 -5.76 -17.86 1.62
CA CYS A 142 -5.39 -16.45 1.67
C CYS A 142 -4.86 -16.11 3.08
N VAL A 143 -3.57 -15.80 3.16
CA VAL A 143 -2.94 -15.30 4.38
C VAL A 143 -2.99 -13.78 4.36
N GLY A 144 -3.81 -13.18 5.27
CA GLY A 144 -4.12 -11.75 5.23
C GLY A 144 -5.33 -11.44 4.35
N MET A 145 -6.37 -10.85 4.97
CA MET A 145 -7.63 -10.50 4.31
C MET A 145 -7.88 -8.98 4.37
N GLY A 146 -6.81 -8.20 4.16
CA GLY A 146 -6.87 -6.76 3.95
C GLY A 146 -7.38 -6.42 2.54
N ASP A 147 -7.04 -5.23 2.04
CA ASP A 147 -7.47 -4.76 0.72
C ASP A 147 -7.13 -5.76 -0.40
N ILE A 148 -5.86 -6.12 -0.56
CA ILE A 148 -5.40 -7.03 -1.62
C ILE A 148 -5.98 -8.44 -1.45
N GLY A 149 -5.88 -9.02 -0.24
CA GLY A 149 -6.31 -10.39 0.00
C GLY A 149 -7.82 -10.61 -0.17
N SER A 150 -8.65 -9.65 0.26
CA SER A 150 -10.10 -9.71 0.07
C SER A 150 -10.49 -9.54 -1.40
N ASN A 151 -9.84 -8.63 -2.12
CA ASN A 151 -10.03 -8.44 -3.56
C ASN A 151 -9.63 -9.68 -4.36
N PHE A 152 -8.51 -10.32 -3.99
CA PHE A 152 -8.09 -11.58 -4.62
C PHE A 152 -9.08 -12.72 -4.30
N ALA A 153 -9.46 -12.90 -3.04
CA ALA A 153 -10.40 -13.96 -2.63
C ALA A 153 -11.75 -13.85 -3.33
N MET A 154 -12.28 -12.64 -3.48
CA MET A 154 -13.52 -12.37 -4.20
C MET A 154 -13.42 -12.80 -5.68
N ARG A 155 -12.34 -12.40 -6.35
CA ARG A 155 -12.11 -12.72 -7.78
C ARG A 155 -11.80 -14.19 -8.01
N ALA A 156 -11.03 -14.80 -7.11
CA ALA A 156 -10.71 -16.23 -7.20
C ALA A 156 -11.94 -17.11 -6.95
N HIS A 157 -12.93 -16.63 -6.20
CA HIS A 157 -14.17 -17.38 -5.93
C HIS A 157 -15.20 -17.27 -7.06
N ALA A 158 -15.35 -16.10 -7.65
CA ALA A 158 -16.46 -15.80 -8.56
C ALA A 158 -16.57 -16.73 -9.80
N PRO A 159 -15.48 -17.02 -10.56
CA PRO A 159 -15.59 -17.83 -11.76
C PRO A 159 -15.50 -19.34 -11.54
N TRP A 160 -14.99 -19.80 -10.40
CA TRP A 160 -14.64 -21.21 -10.22
C TRP A 160 -15.25 -21.88 -8.99
N GLY A 161 -16.20 -21.25 -8.34
CA GLY A 161 -17.03 -21.73 -7.24
C GLY A 161 -16.51 -22.89 -6.38
N ARG A 162 -16.55 -22.72 -5.08
CA ARG A 162 -16.23 -23.61 -3.97
C ARG A 162 -14.77 -23.65 -3.55
N GLY A 163 -14.44 -22.86 -2.55
CA GLY A 163 -13.32 -23.17 -1.67
C GLY A 163 -12.24 -22.17 -1.44
N CYS A 164 -12.50 -20.87 -1.46
CA CYS A 164 -11.61 -19.94 -0.80
C CYS A 164 -11.80 -20.07 0.72
N ARG A 165 -10.88 -20.75 1.42
CA ARG A 165 -10.89 -20.78 2.89
C ARG A 165 -10.15 -19.55 3.39
N ARG A 166 -10.85 -18.76 4.21
CA ARG A 166 -10.27 -17.63 4.94
C ARG A 166 -9.41 -18.18 6.08
N ALA A 167 -8.09 -18.01 6.01
CA ALA A 167 -7.29 -18.00 7.21
C ALA A 167 -7.21 -16.54 7.68
N ALA A 168 -8.21 -16.14 8.46
CA ALA A 168 -8.13 -14.90 9.20
C ALA A 168 -7.21 -15.15 10.40
N GLN A 169 -5.94 -14.76 10.30
CA GLN A 169 -5.24 -14.37 11.51
C GLN A 169 -5.95 -13.12 11.99
N ARG A 170 -6.67 -13.21 13.10
CA ARG A 170 -7.13 -12.01 13.80
C ARG A 170 -5.91 -11.32 14.38
N VAL A 171 -5.31 -10.44 13.60
CA VAL A 171 -4.52 -9.36 14.17
C VAL A 171 -5.54 -8.52 14.93
N PRO A 172 -5.34 -8.18 16.21
CA PRO A 172 -6.21 -7.28 16.92
C PRO A 172 -6.30 -6.00 16.09
N TRP A 173 -7.47 -5.71 15.57
CA TRP A 173 -7.75 -4.53 14.79
C TRP A 173 -7.56 -3.34 15.72
N CYS A 174 -6.49 -2.59 15.54
CA CYS A 174 -6.42 -1.25 16.09
C CYS A 174 -7.50 -0.45 15.35
N PRO A 175 -8.50 0.10 16.02
CA PRO A 175 -9.52 0.87 15.35
C PRO A 175 -8.85 2.12 14.78
N LEU A 176 -8.60 2.08 13.46
CA LEU A 176 -8.25 3.30 12.72
C LEU A 176 -9.38 4.32 12.95
N PRO A 177 -9.07 5.59 13.18
CA PRO A 177 -10.07 6.62 13.20
C PRO A 177 -10.88 6.53 11.91
N ARG A 178 -12.20 6.57 12.03
CA ARG A 178 -13.15 6.44 10.91
C ARG A 178 -12.70 7.34 9.78
N LEU A 179 -12.39 6.75 8.62
CA LEU A 179 -12.30 7.48 7.37
C LEU A 179 -13.62 8.23 7.17
N LEU A 180 -13.58 9.54 7.19
CA LEU A 180 -14.74 10.37 6.85
C LEU A 180 -15.09 10.11 5.39
N PRO A 181 -16.37 9.91 5.05
CA PRO A 181 -16.79 9.86 3.66
C PRO A 181 -16.42 11.17 2.99
N ALA A 182 -15.93 11.11 1.76
CA ALA A 182 -15.63 12.28 0.95
C ALA A 182 -16.84 13.24 0.96
N GLY A 183 -16.68 14.42 1.57
CA GLY A 183 -17.71 15.47 1.58
C GLY A 183 -18.10 16.07 2.94
N GLY A 184 -17.46 15.71 4.04
CA GLY A 184 -17.80 16.28 5.36
C GLY A 184 -16.66 17.09 5.98
N THR A 185 -16.90 18.38 6.22
CA THR A 185 -16.00 19.23 7.03
C THR A 185 -15.85 18.68 8.46
N PRO A 186 -14.64 18.58 9.03
CA PRO A 186 -14.43 18.01 10.36
C PRO A 186 -14.90 18.99 11.44
N LYS A 187 -15.94 18.60 12.20
CA LYS A 187 -16.25 19.26 13.48
C LYS A 187 -15.28 18.73 14.54
N ARG A 188 -14.45 19.61 15.08
CA ARG A 188 -13.57 19.39 16.21
C ARG A 188 -14.38 19.04 17.46
N THR A 189 -14.42 17.79 17.88
CA THR A 189 -14.86 17.40 19.23
C THR A 189 -13.69 16.74 19.95
N GLY A 190 -13.09 17.48 20.88
CA GLY A 190 -12.07 16.98 21.76
C GLY A 190 -12.63 15.96 22.76
N ARG A 191 -12.04 14.75 22.80
CA ARG A 191 -11.97 13.91 23.99
C ARG A 191 -10.68 13.09 23.92
N ARG A 192 -9.79 13.36 24.87
CA ARG A 192 -8.60 12.54 25.16
C ARG A 192 -9.07 11.19 25.70
N ALA A 193 -8.66 10.09 25.05
CA ALA A 193 -8.69 8.76 25.64
C ALA A 193 -7.29 8.43 26.16
N ALA A 194 -7.23 8.00 27.42
CA ALA A 194 -6.00 7.65 28.12
C ALA A 194 -5.33 6.42 27.50
N ALA A 195 -4.03 6.54 27.22
CA ALA A 195 -3.21 5.47 26.68
C ALA A 195 -2.78 4.51 27.79
N GLY A 196 -3.23 3.26 27.72
CA GLY A 196 -2.62 2.12 28.40
C GLY A 196 -1.43 1.63 27.57
N ARG A 197 -0.28 1.44 28.20
CA ARG A 197 0.95 0.93 27.59
C ARG A 197 0.78 -0.54 27.17
N PRO A 198 1.08 -0.94 25.90
CA PRO A 198 1.36 -2.34 25.57
C PRO A 198 2.84 -2.64 25.80
N GLY A 199 3.12 -3.76 26.50
CA GLY A 199 4.47 -4.26 26.70
C GLY A 199 5.13 -4.70 25.40
N CYS A 200 6.43 -4.41 25.30
CA CYS A 200 7.30 -4.85 24.23
C CYS A 200 7.40 -6.38 24.20
N LEU A 201 7.07 -7.01 23.10
CA LEU A 201 7.49 -8.37 22.78
C LEU A 201 8.82 -8.29 22.02
N GLU A 202 9.87 -8.87 22.60
CA GLU A 202 11.16 -9.05 21.94
C GLU A 202 11.05 -9.96 20.72
N PRO A 203 11.81 -9.69 19.63
CA PRO A 203 11.84 -10.58 18.49
C PRO A 203 12.63 -11.86 18.83
N ALA A 204 12.01 -13.02 18.57
CA ALA A 204 12.65 -14.31 18.71
C ALA A 204 13.89 -14.41 17.79
N ARG A 205 15.04 -14.74 18.38
CA ARG A 205 16.31 -15.00 17.69
C ARG A 205 16.17 -16.27 16.86
N HIS A 206 16.40 -16.16 15.56
CA HIS A 206 16.60 -17.35 14.71
C HIS A 206 17.83 -18.11 15.17
N ALA A 207 17.61 -19.31 15.70
CA ALA A 207 18.66 -20.32 15.84
C ALA A 207 18.98 -20.89 14.46
N GLY A 208 20.23 -20.77 14.05
CA GLY A 208 20.73 -21.36 12.82
C GLY A 208 20.63 -22.88 12.84
N ASN A 209 20.29 -23.44 11.69
CA ASN A 209 20.51 -24.86 11.45
C ASN A 209 21.50 -24.99 10.28
N ALA A 210 22.70 -25.48 10.64
CA ALA A 210 23.72 -25.83 9.69
C ALA A 210 23.49 -27.27 9.20
N ALA A 211 23.74 -27.43 7.90
CA ALA A 211 24.27 -28.62 7.21
C ALA A 211 23.66 -30.00 7.44
N HIS A 212 23.31 -30.70 6.38
CA HIS A 212 24.04 -31.85 5.84
C HIS A 212 23.30 -32.49 4.65
N VAL A 213 24.11 -32.70 3.61
CA VAL A 213 23.99 -33.57 2.43
C VAL A 213 23.04 -33.12 1.33
#